data_c5c34b24c9f1995f48bc3fe664ddcf93
#
_entry.id   c5c34b24c9f1995f48bc3fe664ddcf93
#
_cell.length_a   1.000
_cell.length_b   1.000
_cell.length_c   1.000
_cell.angle_alpha   90.00
_cell.angle_beta   90.00
_cell.angle_gamma   90.00
#
_symmetry.space_group_name_H-M   'P 1'
#
loop_
_entity.id
_entity.type
_entity.pdbx_description
1 polymer ?
#
loop_
_entity_poly.entity_id
_entity_poly.type
_entity_poly.pdbx_seq_one_letter_code
_entity_poly.pdbx_strand_id
1 'polypeptide(L)'
;IYVKNKEKFAKEVGLNSEVIRYPADLEEKVLLNKIKELNKNNKVSGILVQLPLPKHIDKRKVIETIEHGKDVDGFHPMNVGNLSSGYDSSIPCTPLGCSLLLKKVEKNLSGKHAVVIGRSNLNGKPMTQLLLKENCTVTITHSKTKDLKTECLRADIIIAAVGIPKLVKGDWIKKGAIVIDVGINKTDTGIVGDVDFDEVSKAAKAITPVPGGVGPMTIACLLSN
;
A
#
# COMPACT_ATOMS: atom_id res chain seq x y z
N ILE A 1 5.28 9.43 -14.21
CA ILE A 1 5.91 8.10 -14.33
C ILE A 1 4.91 7.02 -13.91
N TYR A 2 4.28 7.08 -12.73
CA TYR A 2 3.44 6.01 -12.17
C TYR A 2 2.20 5.69 -13.04
N VAL A 3 1.45 6.71 -13.49
CA VAL A 3 0.27 6.53 -14.37
C VAL A 3 0.65 5.90 -15.71
N LYS A 4 1.76 6.35 -16.32
CA LYS A 4 2.25 5.77 -17.59
C LYS A 4 2.61 4.29 -17.44
N ASN A 5 3.19 3.90 -16.32
CA ASN A 5 3.53 2.50 -16.07
C ASN A 5 2.27 1.64 -15.87
N LYS A 6 1.25 2.14 -15.16
CA LYS A 6 -0.05 1.45 -15.02
C LYS A 6 -0.70 1.20 -16.39
N GLU A 7 -0.74 2.23 -17.24
CA GLU A 7 -1.31 2.17 -18.59
C GLU A 7 -0.54 1.16 -19.48
N LYS A 8 0.80 1.21 -19.43
CA LYS A 8 1.67 0.28 -20.16
C LYS A 8 1.42 -1.17 -19.74
N PHE A 9 1.49 -1.46 -18.45
CA PHE A 9 1.34 -2.83 -17.96
C PHE A 9 -0.10 -3.36 -18.12
N ALA A 10 -1.11 -2.51 -17.98
CA ALA A 10 -2.49 -2.90 -18.30
C ALA A 10 -2.61 -3.42 -19.73
N LYS A 11 -2.02 -2.69 -20.70
CA LYS A 11 -2.00 -3.10 -22.11
C LYS A 11 -1.24 -4.41 -22.33
N GLU A 12 -0.09 -4.59 -21.66
CA GLU A 12 0.72 -5.82 -21.77
C GLU A 12 -0.02 -7.07 -21.30
N VAL A 13 -0.89 -6.95 -20.30
CA VAL A 13 -1.70 -8.08 -19.79
C VAL A 13 -3.09 -8.17 -20.44
N GLY A 14 -3.35 -7.38 -21.50
CA GLY A 14 -4.59 -7.44 -22.29
C GLY A 14 -5.77 -6.69 -21.67
N LEU A 15 -5.56 -5.84 -20.66
CA LEU A 15 -6.59 -4.98 -20.11
C LEU A 15 -6.76 -3.71 -20.95
N ASN A 16 -8.01 -3.36 -21.24
CA ASN A 16 -8.35 -2.09 -21.86
C ASN A 16 -8.36 -0.99 -20.78
N SER A 17 -7.38 -0.10 -20.81
CA SER A 17 -7.22 0.98 -19.82
C SER A 17 -7.42 2.34 -20.47
N GLU A 18 -8.35 3.11 -19.92
CA GLU A 18 -8.60 4.49 -20.31
C GLU A 18 -8.11 5.44 -19.21
N VAL A 19 -7.30 6.44 -19.56
CA VAL A 19 -6.82 7.47 -18.63
C VAL A 19 -7.50 8.80 -18.93
N ILE A 20 -8.38 9.21 -18.02
CA ILE A 20 -9.07 10.49 -18.09
C ILE A 20 -8.28 11.51 -17.28
N ARG A 21 -7.83 12.59 -17.89
CA ARG A 21 -7.07 13.67 -17.24
C ARG A 21 -7.91 14.92 -17.12
N TYR A 22 -7.87 15.51 -15.95
CA TYR A 22 -8.53 16.76 -15.64
C TYR A 22 -7.54 17.83 -15.19
N PRO A 23 -7.84 19.11 -15.39
CA PRO A 23 -7.04 20.19 -14.82
C PRO A 23 -7.14 20.21 -13.29
N ALA A 24 -6.16 20.84 -12.64
CA ALA A 24 -6.05 20.80 -11.17
C ALA A 24 -7.18 21.61 -10.45
N ASP A 25 -7.83 22.53 -11.15
CA ASP A 25 -8.94 23.34 -10.69
C ASP A 25 -10.33 22.77 -10.99
N LEU A 26 -10.39 21.48 -11.44
CA LEU A 26 -11.65 20.80 -11.71
C LEU A 26 -12.60 20.87 -10.51
N GLU A 27 -13.86 21.23 -10.74
CA GLU A 27 -14.90 21.18 -9.71
C GLU A 27 -15.15 19.74 -9.24
N GLU A 28 -15.26 19.54 -7.92
CA GLU A 28 -15.57 18.23 -7.29
C GLU A 28 -16.79 17.57 -7.94
N LYS A 29 -17.86 18.33 -8.19
CA LYS A 29 -19.11 17.83 -8.78
C LYS A 29 -18.89 17.15 -10.15
N VAL A 30 -17.99 17.68 -10.96
CA VAL A 30 -17.69 17.14 -12.30
C VAL A 30 -17.03 15.76 -12.15
N LEU A 31 -16.05 15.64 -11.26
CA LEU A 31 -15.39 14.36 -10.96
C LEU A 31 -16.41 13.32 -10.43
N LEU A 32 -17.22 13.70 -9.45
CA LEU A 32 -18.24 12.80 -8.89
C LEU A 32 -19.26 12.33 -9.93
N ASN A 33 -19.69 13.23 -10.82
CA ASN A 33 -20.62 12.86 -11.90
C ASN A 33 -19.98 11.88 -12.88
N LYS A 34 -18.68 12.07 -13.23
CA LYS A 34 -17.98 11.12 -14.09
C LYS A 34 -17.83 9.75 -13.45
N ILE A 35 -17.53 9.68 -12.16
CA ILE A 35 -17.49 8.41 -11.42
C ILE A 35 -18.87 7.71 -11.45
N LYS A 36 -19.96 8.45 -11.23
CA LYS A 36 -21.33 7.90 -11.29
C LYS A 36 -21.71 7.39 -12.69
N GLU A 37 -21.23 8.05 -13.74
CA GLU A 37 -21.38 7.58 -15.12
C GLU A 37 -20.64 6.26 -15.33
N LEU A 38 -19.37 6.17 -14.88
CA LEU A 38 -18.56 4.96 -14.98
C LEU A 38 -19.12 3.80 -14.16
N ASN A 39 -19.67 4.08 -12.97
CA ASN A 39 -20.36 3.06 -12.16
C ASN A 39 -21.51 2.38 -12.93
N LYS A 40 -22.30 3.17 -13.68
CA LYS A 40 -23.44 2.65 -14.46
C LYS A 40 -23.04 1.94 -15.76
N ASN A 41 -21.81 2.10 -16.19
CA ASN A 41 -21.33 1.49 -17.44
C ASN A 41 -20.87 0.05 -17.19
N ASN A 42 -21.65 -0.92 -17.68
CA ASN A 42 -21.33 -2.36 -17.54
C ASN A 42 -20.05 -2.79 -18.28
N LYS A 43 -19.51 -1.96 -19.19
CA LYS A 43 -18.22 -2.22 -19.86
C LYS A 43 -17.01 -1.80 -19.03
N VAL A 44 -17.23 -1.09 -17.92
CA VAL A 44 -16.19 -0.66 -16.98
C VAL A 44 -16.14 -1.63 -15.82
N SER A 45 -15.10 -2.43 -15.74
CA SER A 45 -14.90 -3.42 -14.68
C SER A 45 -14.23 -2.82 -13.43
N GLY A 46 -13.38 -1.80 -13.59
CA GLY A 46 -12.65 -1.18 -12.47
C GLY A 46 -12.50 0.32 -12.65
N ILE A 47 -12.50 1.04 -11.52
CA ILE A 47 -12.31 2.49 -11.45
C ILE A 47 -11.21 2.78 -10.43
N LEU A 48 -10.26 3.62 -10.84
CA LEU A 48 -9.20 4.13 -9.98
C LEU A 48 -9.14 5.64 -10.07
N VAL A 49 -9.13 6.31 -8.94
CA VAL A 49 -8.87 7.77 -8.87
C VAL A 49 -7.50 8.00 -8.26
N GLN A 50 -6.57 8.53 -9.06
CA GLN A 50 -5.18 8.72 -8.64
C GLN A 50 -5.07 9.73 -7.50
N LEU A 51 -4.53 9.28 -6.39
CA LEU A 51 -4.23 10.12 -5.22
C LEU A 51 -2.79 10.67 -5.31
N PRO A 52 -2.49 11.85 -4.70
CA PRO A 52 -3.40 12.72 -3.96
C PRO A 52 -4.28 13.59 -4.87
N LEU A 53 -5.46 13.97 -4.38
CA LEU A 53 -6.35 14.92 -5.02
C LEU A 53 -6.02 16.38 -4.64
N PRO A 54 -6.42 17.38 -5.45
CA PRO A 54 -6.39 18.78 -5.06
C PRO A 54 -7.16 19.03 -3.74
N LYS A 55 -6.73 20.01 -2.95
CA LYS A 55 -7.25 20.25 -1.60
C LYS A 55 -8.76 20.58 -1.53
N HIS A 56 -9.33 21.13 -2.60
CA HIS A 56 -10.74 21.49 -2.68
C HIS A 56 -11.66 20.31 -3.00
N ILE A 57 -11.09 19.14 -3.35
CA ILE A 57 -11.84 17.92 -3.63
C ILE A 57 -11.79 17.00 -2.40
N ASP A 58 -12.96 16.64 -1.88
CA ASP A 58 -13.06 15.74 -0.74
C ASP A 58 -12.75 14.29 -1.17
N LYS A 59 -11.56 13.84 -0.80
CA LYS A 59 -11.09 12.47 -1.08
C LYS A 59 -12.08 11.41 -0.58
N ARG A 60 -12.73 11.63 0.55
CA ARG A 60 -13.66 10.66 1.14
C ARG A 60 -14.89 10.50 0.24
N LYS A 61 -15.50 11.61 -0.16
CA LYS A 61 -16.64 11.59 -1.09
C LYS A 61 -16.31 10.90 -2.41
N VAL A 62 -15.10 11.16 -2.95
CA VAL A 62 -14.65 10.54 -4.20
C VAL A 62 -14.57 9.02 -4.03
N ILE A 63 -13.90 8.53 -2.98
CA ILE A 63 -13.78 7.08 -2.72
C ILE A 63 -15.17 6.45 -2.51
N GLU A 64 -16.04 7.06 -1.70
CA GLU A 64 -17.38 6.57 -1.41
C GLU A 64 -18.34 6.62 -2.63
N THR A 65 -18.01 7.43 -3.64
CA THR A 65 -18.79 7.50 -4.89
C THR A 65 -18.47 6.36 -5.85
N ILE A 66 -17.28 5.78 -5.79
CA ILE A 66 -16.93 4.59 -6.58
C ILE A 66 -17.77 3.43 -6.07
N GLU A 67 -18.39 2.68 -6.96
CA GLU A 67 -19.08 1.44 -6.58
C GLU A 67 -18.07 0.44 -6.03
N HIS A 68 -18.33 -0.12 -4.84
CA HIS A 68 -17.33 -0.95 -4.13
C HIS A 68 -16.87 -2.16 -4.95
N GLY A 69 -17.72 -2.73 -5.83
CA GLY A 69 -17.34 -3.79 -6.74
C GLY A 69 -16.47 -3.35 -7.92
N LYS A 70 -16.32 -2.04 -8.15
CA LYS A 70 -15.43 -1.46 -9.16
C LYS A 70 -14.23 -0.72 -8.56
N ASP A 71 -14.13 -0.67 -7.23
CA ASP A 71 -13.00 -0.07 -6.52
C ASP A 71 -11.78 -1.00 -6.56
N VAL A 72 -10.95 -0.85 -7.57
CA VAL A 72 -9.75 -1.69 -7.75
C VAL A 72 -8.58 -1.29 -6.84
N ASP A 73 -8.64 -0.15 -6.18
CA ASP A 73 -7.67 0.25 -5.14
C ASP A 73 -7.99 -0.34 -3.76
N GLY A 74 -9.22 -0.83 -3.53
CA GLY A 74 -9.66 -1.39 -2.26
C GLY A 74 -9.81 -0.36 -1.12
N PHE A 75 -10.10 0.91 -1.45
CA PHE A 75 -10.19 1.99 -0.46
C PHE A 75 -11.62 2.31 -0.03
N HIS A 76 -12.63 1.79 -0.74
CA HIS A 76 -14.03 1.99 -0.38
C HIS A 76 -14.30 1.42 1.02
N PRO A 77 -15.07 2.11 1.89
CA PRO A 77 -15.35 1.64 3.25
C PRO A 77 -15.91 0.23 3.32
N MET A 78 -16.70 -0.19 2.31
CA MET A 78 -17.21 -1.56 2.23
C MET A 78 -16.07 -2.57 2.05
N ASN A 79 -15.12 -2.32 1.13
CA ASN A 79 -13.98 -3.20 0.90
C ASN A 79 -13.07 -3.26 2.14
N VAL A 80 -12.85 -2.11 2.81
CA VAL A 80 -12.10 -2.06 4.07
C VAL A 80 -12.79 -2.85 5.18
N GLY A 81 -14.12 -2.75 5.29
CA GLY A 81 -14.91 -3.52 6.24
C GLY A 81 -14.86 -5.02 5.97
N ASN A 82 -15.02 -5.41 4.70
CA ASN A 82 -14.94 -6.80 4.27
C ASN A 82 -13.56 -7.40 4.57
N LEU A 83 -12.47 -6.70 4.22
CA LEU A 83 -11.10 -7.12 4.53
C LEU A 83 -10.92 -7.34 6.04
N SER A 84 -11.41 -6.41 6.87
CA SER A 84 -11.31 -6.49 8.32
C SER A 84 -12.12 -7.64 8.93
N SER A 85 -13.24 -7.99 8.28
CA SER A 85 -14.16 -9.06 8.70
C SER A 85 -13.82 -10.43 8.09
N GLY A 86 -12.79 -10.49 7.24
CA GLY A 86 -12.36 -11.72 6.58
C GLY A 86 -13.18 -12.13 5.35
N TYR A 87 -14.07 -11.25 4.86
CA TYR A 87 -14.82 -11.47 3.62
C TYR A 87 -13.98 -11.13 2.38
N ASP A 88 -14.40 -11.66 1.23
CA ASP A 88 -13.79 -11.33 -0.05
C ASP A 88 -14.02 -9.85 -0.42
N SER A 89 -12.95 -9.22 -0.88
CA SER A 89 -12.97 -7.80 -1.26
C SER A 89 -11.76 -7.45 -2.11
N SER A 90 -11.83 -6.34 -2.82
CA SER A 90 -10.62 -5.70 -3.35
C SER A 90 -9.71 -5.31 -2.19
N ILE A 91 -8.45 -5.71 -2.26
CA ILE A 91 -7.45 -5.44 -1.23
C ILE A 91 -6.57 -4.28 -1.68
N PRO A 92 -6.24 -3.30 -0.82
CA PRO A 92 -5.30 -2.24 -1.20
C PRO A 92 -4.02 -2.79 -1.81
N CYS A 93 -3.69 -2.32 -3.03
CA CYS A 93 -2.68 -2.94 -3.89
C CYS A 93 -1.28 -3.01 -3.25
N THR A 94 -0.86 -1.94 -2.55
CA THR A 94 0.45 -1.91 -1.89
C THR A 94 0.54 -2.92 -0.74
N PRO A 95 -0.40 -2.97 0.21
CA PRO A 95 -0.44 -4.02 1.23
C PRO A 95 -0.50 -5.44 0.66
N LEU A 96 -1.30 -5.67 -0.38
CA LEU A 96 -1.35 -6.96 -1.06
C LEU A 96 0.02 -7.35 -1.63
N GLY A 97 0.69 -6.42 -2.32
CA GLY A 97 2.05 -6.62 -2.83
C GLY A 97 3.06 -6.93 -1.73
N CYS A 98 2.98 -6.24 -0.58
CA CYS A 98 3.82 -6.53 0.59
C CYS A 98 3.58 -7.95 1.12
N SER A 99 2.31 -8.37 1.22
CA SER A 99 1.94 -9.72 1.67
C SER A 99 2.50 -10.80 0.74
N LEU A 100 2.41 -10.60 -0.57
CA LEU A 100 2.97 -11.52 -1.57
C LEU A 100 4.50 -11.62 -1.47
N LEU A 101 5.20 -10.50 -1.29
CA LEU A 101 6.65 -10.48 -1.06
C LEU A 101 7.05 -11.21 0.21
N LEU A 102 6.33 -11.00 1.31
CA LEU A 102 6.54 -11.72 2.56
C LEU A 102 6.42 -13.23 2.36
N LYS A 103 5.33 -13.68 1.74
CA LYS A 103 5.08 -15.12 1.48
C LYS A 103 6.10 -15.75 0.53
N LYS A 104 6.74 -14.95 -0.32
CA LYS A 104 7.83 -15.45 -1.17
C LYS A 104 9.09 -15.80 -0.37
N VAL A 105 9.37 -15.05 0.70
CA VAL A 105 10.54 -15.23 1.58
C VAL A 105 10.23 -16.21 2.71
N GLU A 106 9.02 -16.18 3.23
CA GLU A 106 8.59 -16.98 4.37
C GLU A 106 7.17 -17.49 4.13
N LYS A 107 7.04 -18.78 3.84
CA LYS A 107 5.76 -19.40 3.49
C LYS A 107 4.78 -19.46 4.66
N ASN A 108 5.29 -19.63 5.87
CA ASN A 108 4.49 -19.71 7.09
C ASN A 108 4.76 -18.50 7.99
N LEU A 109 3.79 -17.60 8.08
CA LEU A 109 3.84 -16.41 8.92
C LEU A 109 3.18 -16.63 10.30
N SER A 110 2.50 -17.76 10.51
CA SER A 110 1.76 -18.05 11.73
C SER A 110 2.66 -17.99 12.97
N GLY A 111 2.19 -17.30 14.01
CA GLY A 111 2.89 -17.10 15.26
C GLY A 111 4.02 -16.07 15.24
N LYS A 112 4.36 -15.47 14.07
CA LYS A 112 5.35 -14.42 13.99
C LYS A 112 4.83 -13.11 14.57
N HIS A 113 5.73 -12.34 15.19
CA HIS A 113 5.43 -10.98 15.63
C HIS A 113 5.76 -9.99 14.51
N ALA A 114 4.76 -9.27 14.05
CA ALA A 114 4.89 -8.26 13.00
C ALA A 114 4.69 -6.86 13.57
N VAL A 115 5.57 -5.93 13.23
CA VAL A 115 5.45 -4.51 13.55
C VAL A 115 5.19 -3.72 12.27
N VAL A 116 4.06 -3.02 12.25
CA VAL A 116 3.66 -2.13 11.15
C VAL A 116 3.90 -0.69 11.58
N ILE A 117 4.86 -0.03 10.96
CA ILE A 117 5.20 1.38 11.23
C ILE A 117 4.39 2.25 10.28
N GLY A 118 3.37 2.92 10.83
CA GLY A 118 2.40 3.72 10.09
C GLY A 118 0.98 3.15 10.19
N ARG A 119 -0.02 4.05 10.25
CA ARG A 119 -1.45 3.69 10.41
C ARG A 119 -2.37 4.36 9.38
N SER A 120 -1.86 4.58 8.19
CA SER A 120 -2.67 5.14 7.11
C SER A 120 -3.76 4.15 6.67
N ASN A 121 -4.87 4.68 6.16
CA ASN A 121 -5.93 3.86 5.57
C ASN A 121 -5.47 3.19 4.25
N LEU A 122 -4.41 3.71 3.62
CA LEU A 122 -3.90 3.19 2.35
C LEU A 122 -2.93 2.02 2.52
N ASN A 123 -2.15 2.01 3.61
CA ASN A 123 -1.07 1.04 3.82
C ASN A 123 -1.12 0.36 5.20
N GLY A 124 -0.90 1.10 6.29
CA GLY A 124 -0.67 0.50 7.60
C GLY A 124 -1.85 -0.33 8.11
N LYS A 125 -3.08 0.23 8.10
CA LYS A 125 -4.26 -0.49 8.56
C LYS A 125 -4.57 -1.73 7.72
N PRO A 126 -4.66 -1.68 6.38
CA PRO A 126 -4.91 -2.88 5.60
C PRO A 126 -3.76 -3.91 5.71
N MET A 127 -2.51 -3.47 5.83
CA MET A 127 -1.39 -4.40 6.08
C MET A 127 -1.54 -5.15 7.39
N THR A 128 -2.01 -4.48 8.45
CA THR A 128 -2.33 -5.11 9.75
C THR A 128 -3.37 -6.21 9.58
N GLN A 129 -4.44 -5.97 8.83
CA GLN A 129 -5.48 -6.98 8.58
C GLN A 129 -4.95 -8.19 7.82
N LEU A 130 -4.10 -7.97 6.80
CA LEU A 130 -3.48 -9.07 6.06
C LEU A 130 -2.56 -9.92 6.94
N LEU A 131 -1.78 -9.32 7.82
CA LEU A 131 -0.91 -10.03 8.75
C LEU A 131 -1.72 -10.81 9.80
N LEU A 132 -2.82 -10.24 10.31
CA LEU A 132 -3.75 -10.96 11.21
C LEU A 132 -4.37 -12.18 10.51
N LYS A 133 -4.76 -12.06 9.23
CA LYS A 133 -5.27 -13.19 8.42
C LYS A 133 -4.25 -14.31 8.30
N GLU A 134 -2.95 -14.00 8.34
CA GLU A 134 -1.85 -14.97 8.33
C GLU A 134 -1.45 -15.46 9.74
N ASN A 135 -2.27 -15.20 10.76
CA ASN A 135 -2.06 -15.57 12.16
C ASN A 135 -0.81 -14.94 12.79
N CYS A 136 -0.40 -13.76 12.35
CA CYS A 136 0.65 -12.99 13.03
C CYS A 136 0.10 -12.31 14.28
N THR A 137 0.95 -12.15 15.32
CA THR A 137 0.74 -11.13 16.35
C THR A 137 1.18 -9.79 15.81
N VAL A 138 0.29 -8.79 15.74
CA VAL A 138 0.58 -7.52 15.06
C VAL A 138 0.58 -6.34 16.02
N THR A 139 1.68 -5.60 16.04
CA THR A 139 1.79 -4.30 16.69
C THR A 139 1.78 -3.21 15.62
N ILE A 140 0.79 -2.31 15.67
CA ILE A 140 0.74 -1.13 14.80
C ILE A 140 1.29 0.08 15.54
N THR A 141 2.27 0.78 14.95
CA THR A 141 2.94 1.93 15.55
C THR A 141 2.70 3.21 14.74
N HIS A 142 2.91 4.35 15.36
CA HIS A 142 2.63 5.65 14.76
C HIS A 142 3.42 6.77 15.47
N SER A 143 3.28 8.00 15.03
CA SER A 143 4.00 9.19 15.56
C SER A 143 3.79 9.47 17.06
N LYS A 144 2.90 8.76 17.74
CA LYS A 144 2.67 8.86 19.20
C LYS A 144 3.17 7.63 19.96
N THR A 145 3.74 6.64 19.29
CA THR A 145 4.40 5.49 19.92
C THR A 145 5.65 5.98 20.66
N LYS A 146 5.76 5.65 21.94
CA LYS A 146 6.81 6.21 22.80
C LYS A 146 8.21 5.66 22.49
N ASP A 147 8.30 4.35 22.26
CA ASP A 147 9.57 3.65 22.02
C ASP A 147 9.46 2.75 20.80
N LEU A 148 9.56 3.37 19.63
CA LEU A 148 9.47 2.66 18.36
C LEU A 148 10.61 1.65 18.16
N LYS A 149 11.82 1.97 18.65
CA LYS A 149 12.98 1.08 18.55
C LYS A 149 12.76 -0.24 19.27
N THR A 150 12.28 -0.20 20.50
CA THR A 150 11.98 -1.41 21.28
C THR A 150 10.91 -2.26 20.62
N GLU A 151 9.87 -1.66 20.03
CA GLU A 151 8.89 -2.41 19.27
C GLU A 151 9.52 -3.12 18.06
N CYS A 152 10.36 -2.43 17.30
CA CYS A 152 11.07 -3.01 16.15
C CYS A 152 11.99 -4.16 16.54
N LEU A 153 12.72 -4.06 17.64
CA LEU A 153 13.65 -5.10 18.13
C LEU A 153 12.95 -6.43 18.47
N ARG A 154 11.66 -6.41 18.77
CA ARG A 154 10.85 -7.61 19.06
C ARG A 154 10.29 -8.27 17.82
N ALA A 155 10.33 -7.59 16.67
CA ALA A 155 9.64 -8.00 15.46
C ALA A 155 10.40 -9.05 14.64
N ASP A 156 9.70 -10.09 14.23
CA ASP A 156 10.15 -11.02 13.18
C ASP A 156 9.93 -10.42 11.79
N ILE A 157 8.94 -9.54 11.67
CA ILE A 157 8.54 -8.85 10.43
C ILE A 157 8.37 -7.36 10.73
N ILE A 158 8.98 -6.52 9.91
CA ILE A 158 8.81 -5.06 9.97
C ILE A 158 8.26 -4.56 8.64
N ILE A 159 7.18 -3.77 8.70
CA ILE A 159 6.62 -3.05 7.55
C ILE A 159 6.78 -1.56 7.82
N ALA A 160 7.61 -0.86 7.06
CA ALA A 160 7.82 0.58 7.20
C ALA A 160 7.01 1.34 6.13
N ALA A 161 6.03 2.17 6.56
CA ALA A 161 5.10 2.88 5.67
C ALA A 161 4.69 4.26 6.24
N VAL A 162 5.68 5.13 6.48
CA VAL A 162 5.48 6.45 7.11
C VAL A 162 5.93 7.63 6.27
N GLY A 163 6.71 7.40 5.20
CA GLY A 163 7.22 8.46 4.33
C GLY A 163 8.28 9.33 5.02
N ILE A 164 9.11 8.75 5.87
CA ILE A 164 10.23 9.41 6.55
C ILE A 164 11.53 8.73 6.13
N PRO A 165 12.41 9.44 5.39
CA PRO A 165 13.65 8.86 4.86
C PRO A 165 14.51 8.21 5.95
N LYS A 166 14.88 6.95 5.74
CA LYS A 166 15.84 6.21 6.58
C LYS A 166 15.54 6.25 8.09
N LEU A 167 14.26 6.27 8.47
CA LEU A 167 13.81 6.26 9.87
C LEU A 167 14.28 5.02 10.61
N VAL A 168 14.12 3.84 10.01
CA VAL A 168 14.45 2.55 10.62
C VAL A 168 15.93 2.27 10.41
N LYS A 169 16.67 2.08 11.51
CA LYS A 169 18.11 1.86 11.52
C LYS A 169 18.49 0.41 11.74
N GLY A 170 19.74 0.06 11.44
CA GLY A 170 20.25 -1.31 11.59
C GLY A 170 20.18 -1.84 13.02
N ASP A 171 20.42 -0.98 14.00
CA ASP A 171 20.35 -1.29 15.43
C ASP A 171 18.91 -1.40 16.00
N TRP A 172 17.90 -1.23 15.15
CA TRP A 172 16.49 -1.47 15.47
C TRP A 172 16.00 -2.86 15.04
N ILE A 173 16.83 -3.61 14.32
CA ILE A 173 16.39 -4.85 13.66
C ILE A 173 16.84 -6.07 14.48
N LYS A 174 15.86 -6.91 14.83
CA LYS A 174 16.13 -8.25 15.31
C LYS A 174 16.88 -9.05 14.24
N LYS A 175 17.97 -9.68 14.61
CA LYS A 175 18.74 -10.52 13.67
C LYS A 175 17.84 -11.57 13.01
N GLY A 176 17.83 -11.61 11.69
CA GLY A 176 17.02 -12.54 10.92
C GLY A 176 15.57 -12.07 10.66
N ALA A 177 15.18 -10.85 11.05
CA ALA A 177 13.88 -10.29 10.72
C ALA A 177 13.72 -10.05 9.20
N ILE A 178 12.47 -10.05 8.73
CA ILE A 178 12.11 -9.70 7.36
C ILE A 178 11.60 -8.26 7.35
N VAL A 179 12.14 -7.43 6.46
CA VAL A 179 11.81 -5.99 6.41
C VAL A 179 11.22 -5.63 5.06
N ILE A 180 10.02 -5.08 5.06
CA ILE A 180 9.35 -4.53 3.88
C ILE A 180 9.33 -3.01 3.99
N ASP A 181 10.04 -2.36 3.10
CA ASP A 181 10.11 -0.90 2.99
C ASP A 181 9.11 -0.42 1.93
N VAL A 182 8.05 0.25 2.36
CA VAL A 182 6.99 0.83 1.51
C VAL A 182 7.31 2.28 1.17
N GLY A 183 8.27 2.89 1.87
CA GLY A 183 8.62 4.30 1.71
C GLY A 183 9.12 4.63 0.30
N ILE A 184 8.71 5.78 -0.22
CA ILE A 184 9.25 6.37 -1.45
C ILE A 184 9.51 7.84 -1.17
N ASN A 185 10.72 8.17 -0.79
CA ASN A 185 11.12 9.51 -0.40
C ASN A 185 12.09 10.09 -1.44
N LYS A 186 11.77 11.25 -1.97
CA LYS A 186 12.69 12.00 -2.83
C LYS A 186 13.68 12.77 -1.96
N THR A 187 14.95 12.59 -2.21
CA THR A 187 16.05 13.33 -1.59
C THR A 187 16.93 13.96 -2.68
N ASP A 188 17.86 14.78 -2.30
CA ASP A 188 18.82 15.41 -3.23
C ASP A 188 19.71 14.35 -3.93
N THR A 189 19.89 13.20 -3.30
CA THR A 189 20.70 12.08 -3.84
C THR A 189 19.90 11.02 -4.56
N GLY A 190 18.57 11.19 -4.68
CA GLY A 190 17.69 10.24 -5.39
C GLY A 190 16.49 9.77 -4.57
N ILE A 191 16.02 8.58 -4.84
CA ILE A 191 14.87 7.98 -4.15
C ILE A 191 15.38 7.02 -3.09
N VAL A 192 14.91 7.19 -1.84
CA VAL A 192 15.21 6.31 -0.70
C VAL A 192 13.93 5.85 -0.01
N GLY A 193 14.01 4.75 0.72
CA GLY A 193 12.92 4.24 1.53
C GLY A 193 12.82 4.87 2.92
N ASP A 194 11.92 4.30 3.72
CA ASP A 194 11.78 4.61 5.15
C ASP A 194 12.82 3.86 6.01
N VAL A 195 13.55 2.93 5.41
CA VAL A 195 14.54 2.08 6.07
C VAL A 195 15.94 2.45 5.59
N ASP A 196 16.92 2.47 6.48
CA ASP A 196 18.32 2.57 6.11
C ASP A 196 18.79 1.21 5.57
N PHE A 197 18.71 1.06 4.25
CA PHE A 197 18.96 -0.21 3.56
C PHE A 197 20.33 -0.79 3.86
N ASP A 198 21.37 0.05 3.86
CA ASP A 198 22.76 -0.40 4.01
C ASP A 198 23.05 -0.94 5.42
N GLU A 199 22.42 -0.34 6.44
CA GLU A 199 22.56 -0.82 7.82
C GLU A 199 21.68 -2.06 8.05
N VAL A 200 20.42 -2.00 7.65
CA VAL A 200 19.41 -3.03 7.94
C VAL A 200 19.70 -4.33 7.20
N SER A 201 20.22 -4.26 5.97
CA SER A 201 20.56 -5.45 5.17
C SER A 201 21.59 -6.35 5.85
N LYS A 202 22.40 -5.83 6.77
CA LYS A 202 23.42 -6.61 7.52
C LYS A 202 22.80 -7.49 8.61
N ALA A 203 21.62 -7.13 9.12
CA ALA A 203 20.92 -7.84 10.20
C ALA A 203 19.69 -8.61 9.74
N ALA A 204 19.00 -8.12 8.71
CA ALA A 204 17.77 -8.71 8.20
C ALA A 204 18.02 -10.02 7.43
N LYS A 205 17.08 -10.98 7.53
CA LYS A 205 17.02 -12.16 6.65
C LYS A 205 16.75 -11.75 5.20
N ALA A 206 15.88 -10.77 5.03
CA ALA A 206 15.51 -10.18 3.73
C ALA A 206 14.99 -8.76 3.92
N ILE A 207 15.24 -7.91 2.94
CA ILE A 207 14.76 -6.53 2.88
C ILE A 207 14.40 -6.18 1.44
N THR A 208 13.32 -5.43 1.26
CA THR A 208 12.96 -4.91 -0.07
C THR A 208 13.80 -3.68 -0.42
N PRO A 209 14.36 -3.58 -1.64
CA PRO A 209 15.05 -2.37 -2.08
C PRO A 209 14.05 -1.24 -2.40
N VAL A 210 14.53 0.00 -2.32
CA VAL A 210 13.81 1.20 -2.80
C VAL A 210 14.77 2.02 -3.66
N PRO A 211 14.47 2.21 -4.96
CA PRO A 211 13.33 1.68 -5.73
C PRO A 211 13.46 0.20 -6.11
N GLY A 212 12.36 -0.38 -6.65
CA GLY A 212 12.38 -1.72 -7.26
C GLY A 212 11.81 -2.87 -6.39
N GLY A 213 11.45 -2.60 -5.15
CA GLY A 213 10.80 -3.56 -4.25
C GLY A 213 9.26 -3.54 -4.34
N VAL A 214 8.62 -2.83 -3.42
CA VAL A 214 7.14 -2.80 -3.28
C VAL A 214 6.45 -2.09 -4.46
N GLY A 215 7.07 -1.06 -5.06
CA GLY A 215 6.46 -0.28 -6.13
C GLY A 215 5.96 -1.10 -7.32
N PRO A 216 6.78 -1.95 -7.94
CA PRO A 216 6.35 -2.85 -9.02
C PRO A 216 5.21 -3.78 -8.62
N MET A 217 5.23 -4.31 -7.38
CA MET A 217 4.18 -5.18 -6.86
C MET A 217 2.85 -4.45 -6.70
N THR A 218 2.86 -3.18 -6.35
CA THR A 218 1.63 -2.36 -6.28
C THR A 218 0.92 -2.32 -7.63
N ILE A 219 1.67 -2.19 -8.74
CA ILE A 219 1.08 -2.18 -10.08
C ILE A 219 0.57 -3.58 -10.45
N ALA A 220 1.34 -4.63 -10.18
CA ALA A 220 0.91 -6.00 -10.45
C ALA A 220 -0.38 -6.35 -9.71
N CYS A 221 -0.49 -5.99 -8.43
CA CYS A 221 -1.69 -6.22 -7.63
C CYS A 221 -2.90 -5.40 -8.11
N LEU A 222 -2.67 -4.17 -8.59
CA LEU A 222 -3.73 -3.36 -9.20
C LEU A 222 -4.34 -4.05 -10.43
N LEU A 223 -3.51 -4.69 -11.23
CA LEU A 223 -3.98 -5.40 -12.44
C LEU A 223 -4.64 -6.75 -12.12
N SER A 224 -4.43 -7.25 -10.90
CA SER A 224 -5.03 -8.50 -10.40
C SER A 224 -6.38 -8.26 -9.71
N ASN A 225 -6.58 -7.09 -9.09
CA ASN A 225 -7.88 -6.71 -8.50
C ASN A 225 -8.94 -6.44 -9.58
#